data_a066567408d3e13173f557703f392f6b
#
_entry.id   a066567408d3e13173f557703f392f6b
#
_cell.length_a   1.000
_cell.length_b   1.000
_cell.length_c   1.000
_cell.angle_alpha   90.00
_cell.angle_beta   90.00
_cell.angle_gamma   90.00
#
_symmetry.space_group_name_H-M   'P 1'
#
loop_
_entity.id
_entity.type
_entity.pdbx_description
1 polymer ?
#
loop_
_entity_poly.entity_id
_entity_poly.type
_entity_poly.pdbx_seq_one_letter_code
_entity_poly.pdbx_strand_id
1 'polypeptide(L)'
;LSGMVCPSQIDTCREGYFREALQEARKRGIPMQTHACQAVVEFHEILHRYGKTPIEWLDAIGVLGPDLVIGHGIFLSDHPQIHYPHGNDFEILKDSSAAVAHCPTVFARRGMALNTMGRYMNAGIPVGIGTDTFPHNMVDEIRLACYVARVLTGNYKMGTTRHAFEAATVGGAAILRRPDLGRLAPGCKADFSLVDLGHPYMQPAHEPVRSLIYSASDRAIRHVYVDGAQVVRDGKVLTVDVEAATAGLIEGQRKRLKTVNQRDWAGRSADQLAP
;
A
#
# COMPACT_ATOMS: atom_id res chain seq x y z
N LEU A 1 10.54 -6.12 15.86
CA LEU A 1 9.57 -5.06 15.56
C LEU A 1 10.26 -3.72 15.49
N SER A 2 9.84 -2.87 14.55
CA SER A 2 10.25 -1.47 14.46
C SER A 2 9.01 -0.58 14.28
N GLY A 3 9.10 0.66 14.71
CA GLY A 3 8.01 1.63 14.62
C GLY A 3 8.18 2.58 13.45
N MET A 4 7.12 3.32 13.16
CA MET A 4 7.07 4.42 12.20
C MET A 4 6.21 5.53 12.80
N VAL A 5 6.57 6.79 12.59
CA VAL A 5 5.71 7.90 12.98
C VAL A 5 4.64 8.09 11.93
N CYS A 6 3.37 8.14 12.33
CA CYS A 6 2.26 8.18 11.38
C CYS A 6 1.18 9.19 11.81
N PRO A 7 1.32 10.49 11.45
CA PRO A 7 0.18 11.39 11.43
C PRO A 7 -0.85 10.86 10.44
N SER A 8 -2.12 10.80 10.85
CA SER A 8 -3.14 10.02 10.15
C SER A 8 -3.27 10.41 8.67
N GLN A 9 -3.69 11.63 8.38
CA GLN A 9 -3.89 12.10 7.01
C GLN A 9 -3.87 13.63 6.93
N ILE A 10 -3.63 14.15 5.74
CA ILE A 10 -3.34 15.57 5.54
C ILE A 10 -4.52 16.50 5.77
N ASP A 11 -5.74 16.05 5.56
CA ASP A 11 -6.97 16.85 5.76
C ASP A 11 -7.48 16.85 7.20
N THR A 12 -7.01 15.91 8.04
CA THR A 12 -7.44 15.79 9.44
C THR A 12 -6.41 16.23 10.47
N CYS A 13 -5.13 16.35 10.06
CA CYS A 13 -4.04 16.77 10.93
C CYS A 13 -3.61 18.22 10.64
N ARG A 14 -3.18 18.95 11.67
CA ARG A 14 -2.70 20.33 11.53
C ARG A 14 -1.23 20.35 11.10
N GLU A 15 -0.82 21.43 10.43
CA GLU A 15 0.57 21.66 9.99
C GLU A 15 1.60 21.45 11.11
N GLY A 16 1.40 22.07 12.27
CA GLY A 16 2.31 21.93 13.42
C GLY A 16 2.55 20.48 13.82
N TYR A 17 1.49 19.65 13.78
CA TYR A 17 1.59 18.24 14.08
C TYR A 17 2.44 17.47 13.07
N PHE A 18 2.35 17.81 11.78
CA PHE A 18 3.21 17.22 10.74
C PHE A 18 4.68 17.57 10.94
N ARG A 19 4.99 18.83 11.27
CA ARG A 19 6.35 19.28 11.55
C ARG A 19 6.96 18.58 12.76
N GLU A 20 6.21 18.49 13.86
CA GLU A 20 6.61 17.76 15.06
C GLU A 20 6.82 16.28 14.80
N ALA A 21 5.90 15.64 14.06
CA ALA A 21 5.98 14.24 13.68
C ALA A 21 7.25 13.95 12.84
N LEU A 22 7.58 14.82 11.88
CA LEU A 22 8.79 14.69 11.09
C LEU A 22 10.06 14.86 11.95
N GLN A 23 10.09 15.84 12.86
CA GLN A 23 11.20 16.04 13.78
C GLN A 23 11.41 14.79 14.66
N GLU A 24 10.35 14.22 15.17
CA GLU A 24 10.40 13.02 16.01
C GLU A 24 10.86 11.79 15.21
N ALA A 25 10.40 11.65 13.97
CA ALA A 25 10.87 10.59 13.07
C ALA A 25 12.37 10.70 12.79
N ARG A 26 12.85 11.90 12.46
CA ARG A 26 14.28 12.19 12.24
C ARG A 26 15.13 11.93 13.47
N LYS A 27 14.67 12.37 14.63
CA LYS A 27 15.35 12.14 15.92
C LYS A 27 15.52 10.64 16.21
N ARG A 28 14.57 9.82 15.82
CA ARG A 28 14.59 8.35 16.01
C ARG A 28 15.24 7.59 14.86
N GLY A 29 15.59 8.26 13.76
CA GLY A 29 16.12 7.61 12.57
C GLY A 29 15.13 6.65 11.87
N ILE A 30 13.81 6.89 11.99
CA ILE A 30 12.75 6.10 11.41
C ILE A 30 11.96 6.91 10.38
N PRO A 31 11.31 6.29 9.38
CA PRO A 31 10.49 7.03 8.44
C PRO A 31 9.20 7.55 9.08
N MET A 32 8.62 8.58 8.46
CA MET A 32 7.27 9.05 8.71
C MET A 32 6.35 8.61 7.59
N GLN A 33 5.11 8.25 7.89
CA GLN A 33 4.07 7.95 6.91
C GLN A 33 2.85 8.82 7.15
N THR A 34 2.15 9.20 6.09
CA THR A 34 0.82 9.81 6.17
C THR A 34 -0.01 9.43 4.95
N HIS A 35 -1.34 9.41 5.09
CA HIS A 35 -2.21 9.33 3.92
C HIS A 35 -2.26 10.69 3.22
N ALA A 36 -2.02 10.70 1.93
CA ALA A 36 -2.15 11.88 1.09
C ALA A 36 -2.51 11.50 -0.35
N CYS A 37 -3.22 12.37 -1.02
CA CYS A 37 -3.72 12.14 -2.38
C CYS A 37 -4.57 10.87 -2.48
N GLN A 38 -5.38 10.59 -1.46
CA GLN A 38 -6.18 9.37 -1.40
C GLN A 38 -7.63 9.56 -1.87
N ALA A 39 -8.12 10.81 -1.93
CA ALA A 39 -9.50 11.10 -2.30
C ALA A 39 -9.62 12.44 -3.01
N VAL A 40 -10.58 12.54 -3.94
CA VAL A 40 -10.92 13.79 -4.63
C VAL A 40 -11.33 14.88 -3.63
N VAL A 41 -12.10 14.50 -2.63
CA VAL A 41 -12.54 15.42 -1.56
C VAL A 41 -11.35 15.94 -0.75
N GLU A 42 -10.38 15.10 -0.41
CA GLU A 42 -9.16 15.52 0.28
C GLU A 42 -8.39 16.54 -0.54
N PHE A 43 -8.21 16.29 -1.84
CA PHE A 43 -7.51 17.20 -2.75
C PHE A 43 -8.13 18.60 -2.72
N HIS A 44 -9.45 18.69 -2.91
CA HIS A 44 -10.14 19.96 -2.93
C HIS A 44 -10.22 20.64 -1.55
N GLU A 45 -10.26 19.86 -0.47
CA GLU A 45 -10.22 20.41 0.89
C GLU A 45 -8.88 21.08 1.20
N ILE A 46 -7.76 20.44 0.83
CA ILE A 46 -6.42 21.04 0.98
C ILE A 46 -6.28 22.28 0.11
N LEU A 47 -6.73 22.21 -1.13
CA LEU A 47 -6.73 23.35 -2.03
C LEU A 47 -7.55 24.52 -1.48
N HIS A 48 -8.73 24.25 -0.93
CA HIS A 48 -9.60 25.26 -0.31
C HIS A 48 -8.95 25.90 0.92
N ARG A 49 -8.34 25.10 1.80
CA ARG A 49 -7.74 25.61 3.05
C ARG A 49 -6.47 26.41 2.82
N TYR A 50 -5.62 25.96 1.89
CA TYR A 50 -4.25 26.45 1.79
C TYR A 50 -3.89 27.06 0.44
N GLY A 51 -4.79 27.04 -0.55
CA GLY A 51 -4.50 27.49 -1.92
C GLY A 51 -3.41 26.68 -2.62
N LYS A 52 -3.21 25.44 -2.20
CA LYS A 52 -2.16 24.54 -2.69
C LYS A 52 -2.73 23.14 -2.88
N THR A 53 -2.17 22.41 -3.85
CA THR A 53 -2.46 20.97 -3.96
C THR A 53 -1.90 20.21 -2.74
N PRO A 54 -2.31 18.96 -2.50
CA PRO A 54 -1.76 18.15 -1.41
C PRO A 54 -0.23 18.05 -1.42
N ILE A 55 0.38 17.85 -2.58
CA ILE A 55 1.84 17.73 -2.72
C ILE A 55 2.51 19.09 -2.54
N GLU A 56 2.01 20.14 -3.17
CA GLU A 56 2.50 21.52 -2.98
C GLU A 56 2.41 21.96 -1.51
N TRP A 57 1.36 21.54 -0.80
CA TRP A 57 1.22 21.87 0.63
C TRP A 57 2.24 21.13 1.48
N LEU A 58 2.42 19.82 1.28
CA LEU A 58 3.44 19.04 1.99
C LEU A 58 4.86 19.59 1.76
N ASP A 59 5.14 20.04 0.53
CA ASP A 59 6.41 20.69 0.19
C ASP A 59 6.56 22.05 0.91
N ALA A 60 5.54 22.91 0.82
CA ALA A 60 5.54 24.24 1.45
C ALA A 60 5.71 24.19 2.98
N ILE A 61 5.20 23.17 3.64
CA ILE A 61 5.40 22.98 5.08
C ILE A 61 6.72 22.24 5.42
N GLY A 62 7.55 21.92 4.41
CA GLY A 62 8.87 21.28 4.60
C GLY A 62 8.79 19.82 5.07
N VAL A 63 7.69 19.13 4.81
CA VAL A 63 7.45 17.75 5.21
C VAL A 63 7.71 16.77 4.06
N LEU A 64 7.55 17.24 2.81
CA LEU A 64 7.84 16.43 1.64
C LEU A 64 9.34 16.17 1.52
N GLY A 65 9.74 14.93 1.38
CA GLY A 65 11.16 14.58 1.26
C GLY A 65 11.44 13.10 1.54
N PRO A 66 12.71 12.70 1.58
CA PRO A 66 13.13 11.30 1.66
C PRO A 66 12.72 10.60 2.95
N ASP A 67 12.31 11.36 3.98
CA ASP A 67 11.83 10.81 5.25
C ASP A 67 10.35 10.41 5.20
N LEU A 68 9.61 10.85 4.17
CA LEU A 68 8.17 10.68 4.06
C LEU A 68 7.80 9.51 3.14
N VAL A 69 6.89 8.67 3.62
CA VAL A 69 6.13 7.69 2.83
C VAL A 69 4.70 8.19 2.69
N ILE A 70 4.27 8.46 1.47
CA ILE A 70 2.90 8.85 1.15
C ILE A 70 2.06 7.60 0.97
N GLY A 71 1.11 7.37 1.85
CA GLY A 71 0.08 6.37 1.66
C GLY A 71 -0.83 6.78 0.49
N HIS A 72 -0.87 5.94 -0.51
CA HIS A 72 -1.68 6.00 -1.73
C HIS A 72 -1.11 6.86 -2.86
N GLY A 73 -0.99 8.18 -2.74
CA GLY A 73 -0.44 9.03 -3.81
C GLY A 73 -1.21 8.91 -5.14
N ILE A 74 -2.55 8.80 -5.10
CA ILE A 74 -3.40 8.54 -6.27
C ILE A 74 -3.78 9.84 -6.97
N PHE A 75 -4.41 10.75 -6.23
CA PHE A 75 -5.03 11.96 -6.76
C PHE A 75 -4.04 13.12 -6.77
N LEU A 76 -3.09 13.08 -7.71
CA LEU A 76 -2.26 14.22 -8.04
C LEU A 76 -3.04 15.21 -8.92
N SER A 77 -2.53 16.41 -9.10
CA SER A 77 -3.17 17.47 -9.88
C SER A 77 -3.51 17.05 -11.33
N ASP A 78 -2.70 16.17 -11.93
CA ASP A 78 -2.91 15.64 -13.28
C ASP A 78 -3.82 14.39 -13.34
N HIS A 79 -4.38 13.93 -12.22
CA HIS A 79 -5.29 12.79 -12.21
C HIS A 79 -6.61 13.15 -12.92
N PRO A 80 -7.14 12.29 -13.82
CA PRO A 80 -8.32 12.61 -14.63
C PRO A 80 -9.57 13.02 -13.84
N GLN A 81 -9.74 12.55 -12.61
CA GLN A 81 -10.88 12.88 -11.75
C GLN A 81 -10.69 14.19 -10.95
N ILE A 82 -9.52 14.79 -10.97
CA ILE A 82 -9.24 16.00 -10.19
C ILE A 82 -9.66 17.26 -10.95
N HIS A 83 -9.55 17.27 -12.27
CA HIS A 83 -9.89 18.42 -13.12
C HIS A 83 -9.19 19.73 -12.71
N TYR A 84 -7.92 19.64 -12.26
CA TYR A 84 -7.12 20.79 -11.82
C TYR A 84 -5.90 20.97 -12.74
N PRO A 85 -5.95 21.90 -13.70
CA PRO A 85 -4.96 21.98 -14.77
C PRO A 85 -3.66 22.73 -14.39
N HIS A 86 -3.56 23.28 -13.19
CA HIS A 86 -2.48 24.19 -12.81
C HIS A 86 -1.45 23.62 -11.84
N GLY A 87 -1.60 22.37 -11.40
CA GLY A 87 -0.69 21.76 -10.46
C GLY A 87 0.51 21.11 -11.12
N ASN A 88 1.59 20.98 -10.36
CA ASN A 88 2.82 20.31 -10.80
C ASN A 88 3.22 19.18 -9.83
N ASP A 89 2.24 18.52 -9.23
CA ASP A 89 2.43 17.55 -8.15
C ASP A 89 3.40 16.42 -8.51
N PHE A 90 3.34 15.93 -9.75
CA PHE A 90 4.18 14.82 -10.18
C PHE A 90 5.67 15.17 -10.20
N GLU A 91 6.03 16.33 -10.72
CA GLU A 91 7.42 16.77 -10.77
C GLU A 91 7.93 17.13 -9.36
N ILE A 92 7.10 17.80 -8.55
CA ILE A 92 7.44 18.12 -7.16
C ILE A 92 7.68 16.82 -6.37
N LEU A 93 6.81 15.83 -6.51
CA LEU A 93 6.95 14.54 -5.85
C LEU A 93 8.22 13.81 -6.30
N LYS A 94 8.49 13.79 -7.60
CA LYS A 94 9.69 13.18 -8.19
C LYS A 94 10.98 13.81 -7.64
N ASP A 95 11.03 15.14 -7.57
CA ASP A 95 12.22 15.86 -7.12
C ASP A 95 12.41 15.79 -5.60
N SER A 96 11.37 15.51 -4.85
CA SER A 96 11.39 15.44 -3.38
C SER A 96 12.07 14.20 -2.80
N SER A 97 12.22 13.13 -3.57
CA SER A 97 12.63 11.80 -3.09
C SER A 97 11.69 11.15 -2.05
N ALA A 98 10.49 11.69 -1.85
CA ALA A 98 9.47 11.04 -1.03
C ALA A 98 9.01 9.73 -1.69
N ALA A 99 8.62 8.76 -0.87
CA ALA A 99 8.18 7.45 -1.33
C ALA A 99 6.65 7.34 -1.38
N VAL A 100 6.14 6.40 -2.17
CA VAL A 100 4.72 6.09 -2.26
C VAL A 100 4.47 4.63 -1.84
N ALA A 101 3.53 4.43 -0.93
CA ALA A 101 2.98 3.12 -0.59
C ALA A 101 1.69 2.88 -1.39
N HIS A 102 1.77 2.01 -2.39
CA HIS A 102 0.66 1.68 -3.30
C HIS A 102 -0.16 0.51 -2.75
N CYS A 103 -1.46 0.74 -2.53
CA CYS A 103 -2.39 -0.26 -1.99
C CYS A 103 -3.56 -0.43 -2.98
N PRO A 104 -3.39 -1.22 -4.05
CA PRO A 104 -4.36 -1.24 -5.15
C PRO A 104 -5.74 -1.77 -4.77
N THR A 105 -5.86 -2.79 -3.92
CA THR A 105 -7.14 -3.44 -3.64
C THR A 105 -8.14 -2.50 -2.97
N VAL A 106 -7.72 -1.74 -1.97
CA VAL A 106 -8.62 -0.88 -1.20
C VAL A 106 -9.27 0.20 -2.07
N PHE A 107 -8.55 0.69 -3.06
CA PHE A 107 -9.05 1.72 -3.98
C PHE A 107 -9.73 1.16 -5.22
N ALA A 108 -9.23 0.06 -5.79
CA ALA A 108 -9.86 -0.58 -6.94
C ALA A 108 -11.29 -1.05 -6.65
N ARG A 109 -11.58 -1.49 -5.42
CA ARG A 109 -12.95 -1.79 -4.96
C ARG A 109 -13.91 -0.59 -5.03
N ARG A 110 -13.37 0.62 -5.04
CA ARG A 110 -14.13 1.88 -5.10
C ARG A 110 -14.05 2.55 -6.47
N GLY A 111 -13.53 1.85 -7.48
CA GLY A 111 -13.33 2.39 -8.82
C GLY A 111 -12.20 3.43 -8.92
N MET A 112 -11.28 3.43 -7.98
CA MET A 112 -10.14 4.37 -7.93
C MET A 112 -8.83 3.61 -8.04
N ALA A 113 -7.81 4.19 -8.67
CA ALA A 113 -6.51 3.56 -8.76
C ALA A 113 -5.40 4.60 -8.98
N LEU A 114 -4.19 4.29 -8.51
CA LEU A 114 -2.99 5.00 -8.89
C LEU A 114 -2.83 4.91 -10.41
N ASN A 115 -2.66 6.05 -11.06
CA ASN A 115 -2.71 6.19 -12.52
C ASN A 115 -1.73 5.26 -13.24
N THR A 116 -0.57 5.01 -12.64
CA THR A 116 0.23 3.81 -12.91
C THR A 116 1.44 3.75 -11.98
N MET A 117 1.60 2.65 -11.30
CA MET A 117 2.82 2.36 -10.53
C MET A 117 4.08 2.45 -11.41
N GLY A 118 4.00 1.96 -12.64
CA GLY A 118 5.11 2.02 -13.59
C GLY A 118 5.55 3.45 -13.92
N ARG A 119 4.64 4.43 -13.98
CA ARG A 119 4.97 5.84 -14.17
C ARG A 119 5.88 6.36 -13.04
N TYR A 120 5.53 6.04 -11.81
CA TYR A 120 6.28 6.48 -10.63
C TYR A 120 7.67 5.84 -10.61
N MET A 121 7.74 4.53 -10.78
CA MET A 121 9.01 3.80 -10.80
C MET A 121 9.91 4.24 -11.96
N ASN A 122 9.35 4.46 -13.17
CA ASN A 122 10.12 4.94 -14.32
C ASN A 122 10.64 6.37 -14.12
N ALA A 123 9.97 7.18 -13.32
CA ALA A 123 10.43 8.51 -12.95
C ALA A 123 11.42 8.51 -11.77
N GLY A 124 11.73 7.34 -11.19
CA GLY A 124 12.63 7.21 -10.05
C GLY A 124 11.97 7.50 -8.70
N ILE A 125 10.64 7.68 -8.65
CA ILE A 125 9.91 7.81 -7.38
C ILE A 125 9.91 6.45 -6.70
N PRO A 126 10.37 6.33 -5.44
CA PRO A 126 10.37 5.06 -4.72
C PRO A 126 8.94 4.57 -4.45
N VAL A 127 8.63 3.33 -4.82
CA VAL A 127 7.30 2.73 -4.62
C VAL A 127 7.43 1.42 -3.86
N GLY A 128 6.61 1.28 -2.82
CA GLY A 128 6.34 0.01 -2.16
C GLY A 128 4.88 -0.42 -2.36
N ILE A 129 4.60 -1.72 -2.23
CA ILE A 129 3.23 -2.25 -2.24
C ILE A 129 2.82 -2.61 -0.83
N GLY A 130 1.61 -2.21 -0.43
CA GLY A 130 0.96 -2.56 0.82
C GLY A 130 -0.47 -3.04 0.59
N THR A 131 -1.09 -3.59 1.61
CA THR A 131 -2.48 -4.11 1.52
C THR A 131 -3.52 -3.11 2.00
N ASP A 132 -3.22 -2.34 3.04
CA ASP A 132 -4.13 -1.38 3.70
C ASP A 132 -5.51 -1.95 4.11
N THR A 133 -5.91 -3.07 3.57
CA THR A 133 -7.21 -3.71 3.84
C THR A 133 -7.12 -5.23 3.75
N PHE A 134 -8.17 -5.89 4.20
CA PHE A 134 -8.33 -7.33 4.05
C PHE A 134 -8.80 -7.70 2.60
N PRO A 135 -8.48 -8.92 2.13
CA PRO A 135 -7.62 -9.92 2.74
C PRO A 135 -6.16 -9.48 2.62
N HIS A 136 -5.36 -9.53 3.66
CA HIS A 136 -3.94 -9.15 3.62
C HIS A 136 -3.12 -10.14 2.78
N ASN A 137 -3.46 -10.27 1.49
CA ASN A 137 -2.80 -11.15 0.53
C ASN A 137 -1.90 -10.34 -0.40
N MET A 138 -0.60 -10.35 -0.12
CA MET A 138 0.38 -9.58 -0.89
C MET A 138 0.48 -10.03 -2.35
N VAL A 139 0.29 -11.32 -2.65
CA VAL A 139 0.37 -11.80 -4.05
C VAL A 139 -0.81 -11.27 -4.87
N ASP A 140 -1.99 -11.15 -4.28
CA ASP A 140 -3.14 -10.57 -4.95
C ASP A 140 -2.97 -9.05 -5.14
N GLU A 141 -2.37 -8.34 -4.17
CA GLU A 141 -2.00 -6.93 -4.35
C GLU A 141 -1.03 -6.73 -5.51
N ILE A 142 0.03 -7.54 -5.58
CA ILE A 142 0.99 -7.51 -6.70
C ILE A 142 0.29 -7.76 -8.04
N ARG A 143 -0.60 -8.75 -8.09
CA ARG A 143 -1.39 -9.08 -9.29
C ARG A 143 -2.25 -7.91 -9.73
N LEU A 144 -2.99 -7.34 -8.79
CA LEU A 144 -3.89 -6.23 -9.06
C LEU A 144 -3.12 -4.97 -9.50
N ALA A 145 -1.97 -4.67 -8.86
CA ALA A 145 -1.09 -3.59 -9.28
C ALA A 145 -0.68 -3.73 -10.76
N CYS A 146 -0.32 -4.96 -11.19
CA CYS A 146 0.00 -5.24 -12.58
C CYS A 146 -1.18 -5.00 -13.53
N TYR A 147 -2.37 -5.48 -13.17
CA TYR A 147 -3.55 -5.36 -14.02
C TYR A 147 -4.02 -3.91 -14.14
N VAL A 148 -4.15 -3.23 -13.02
CA VAL A 148 -4.58 -1.83 -12.99
C VAL A 148 -3.63 -0.93 -13.79
N ALA A 149 -2.32 -1.08 -13.62
CA ALA A 149 -1.34 -0.31 -14.37
C ALA A 149 -1.49 -0.50 -15.90
N ARG A 150 -1.76 -1.70 -16.35
CA ARG A 150 -1.94 -2.01 -17.78
C ARG A 150 -3.27 -1.51 -18.33
N VAL A 151 -4.35 -1.71 -17.59
CA VAL A 151 -5.71 -1.28 -18.00
C VAL A 151 -5.77 0.23 -18.12
N LEU A 152 -5.24 0.97 -17.13
CA LEU A 152 -5.27 2.43 -17.15
C LEU A 152 -4.41 3.06 -18.24
N THR A 153 -3.31 2.40 -18.63
CA THR A 153 -2.39 2.95 -19.64
C THR A 153 -2.63 2.40 -21.04
N GLY A 154 -3.43 1.35 -21.20
CA GLY A 154 -3.52 0.60 -22.47
C GLY A 154 -2.18 -0.02 -22.90
N ASN A 155 -1.20 -0.13 -22.01
CA ASN A 155 0.16 -0.56 -22.32
C ASN A 155 0.58 -1.75 -21.46
N TYR A 156 0.71 -2.92 -22.08
CA TYR A 156 1.08 -4.16 -21.39
C TYR A 156 2.52 -4.17 -20.82
N LYS A 157 3.39 -3.23 -21.21
CA LYS A 157 4.74 -3.07 -20.68
C LYS A 157 4.77 -2.28 -19.36
N MET A 158 3.68 -1.59 -19.03
CA MET A 158 3.56 -0.90 -17.75
C MET A 158 3.15 -1.88 -16.65
N GLY A 159 3.67 -1.68 -15.43
CA GLY A 159 3.35 -2.56 -14.30
C GLY A 159 3.67 -4.03 -14.57
N THR A 160 4.91 -4.32 -14.97
CA THR A 160 5.34 -5.72 -15.17
C THR A 160 5.38 -6.47 -13.84
N THR A 161 5.33 -7.81 -13.89
CA THR A 161 5.46 -8.65 -12.68
C THR A 161 6.78 -8.38 -11.96
N ARG A 162 7.84 -8.07 -12.68
CA ARG A 162 9.13 -7.66 -12.12
C ARG A 162 8.99 -6.36 -11.31
N HIS A 163 8.45 -5.30 -11.90
CA HIS A 163 8.24 -4.02 -11.22
C HIS A 163 7.42 -4.18 -9.93
N ALA A 164 6.32 -4.93 -10.01
CA ALA A 164 5.45 -5.13 -8.87
C ALA A 164 6.08 -6.02 -7.78
N PHE A 165 6.83 -7.05 -8.18
CA PHE A 165 7.55 -7.90 -7.24
C PHE A 165 8.70 -7.14 -6.55
N GLU A 166 9.45 -6.34 -7.30
CA GLU A 166 10.50 -5.46 -6.74
C GLU A 166 9.89 -4.44 -5.76
N ALA A 167 8.77 -3.80 -6.10
CA ALA A 167 8.08 -2.88 -5.20
C ALA A 167 7.56 -3.55 -3.92
N ALA A 168 7.12 -4.81 -4.00
CA ALA A 168 6.65 -5.57 -2.84
C ALA A 168 7.77 -6.15 -1.97
N THR A 169 9.01 -6.15 -2.44
CA THR A 169 10.17 -6.74 -1.73
C THR A 169 11.23 -5.69 -1.44
N VAL A 170 12.21 -5.52 -2.30
CA VAL A 170 13.32 -4.57 -2.09
C VAL A 170 12.85 -3.11 -2.06
N GLY A 171 11.83 -2.76 -2.83
CA GLY A 171 11.22 -1.42 -2.81
C GLY A 171 10.54 -1.15 -1.47
N GLY A 172 9.71 -2.09 -0.99
CA GLY A 172 9.10 -2.01 0.33
C GLY A 172 10.12 -1.86 1.45
N ALA A 173 11.19 -2.67 1.42
CA ALA A 173 12.29 -2.57 2.38
C ALA A 173 13.00 -1.20 2.32
N ALA A 174 13.22 -0.66 1.12
CA ALA A 174 13.87 0.62 0.93
C ALA A 174 13.04 1.79 1.51
N ILE A 175 11.74 1.84 1.24
CA ILE A 175 10.86 2.90 1.78
C ILE A 175 10.70 2.81 3.30
N LEU A 176 10.84 1.61 3.87
CA LEU A 176 10.87 1.38 5.32
C LEU A 176 12.24 1.66 5.96
N ARG A 177 13.26 2.00 5.15
CA ARG A 177 14.66 2.15 5.59
C ARG A 177 15.22 0.91 6.30
N ARG A 178 14.83 -0.27 5.80
CA ARG A 178 15.24 -1.56 6.32
C ARG A 178 16.12 -2.29 5.30
N PRO A 179 17.43 -1.97 5.22
CA PRO A 179 18.37 -2.60 4.29
C PRO A 179 18.59 -4.09 4.58
N ASP A 180 18.18 -4.55 5.75
CA ASP A 180 18.22 -5.93 6.22
C ASP A 180 17.01 -6.78 5.76
N LEU A 181 16.06 -6.20 4.99
CA LEU A 181 14.84 -6.85 4.50
C LEU A 181 14.78 -6.87 2.96
N GLY A 182 13.79 -7.57 2.43
CA GLY A 182 13.41 -7.57 1.00
C GLY A 182 14.27 -8.45 0.09
N ARG A 183 15.32 -9.09 0.60
CA ARG A 183 16.21 -9.97 -0.16
C ARG A 183 16.86 -11.04 0.72
N LEU A 184 17.25 -12.14 0.11
CA LEU A 184 18.08 -13.15 0.76
C LEU A 184 19.56 -12.83 0.50
N ALA A 185 20.27 -12.41 1.54
CA ALA A 185 21.70 -12.11 1.49
C ALA A 185 22.34 -12.29 2.88
N PRO A 186 23.65 -12.53 2.97
CA PRO A 186 24.33 -12.55 4.27
C PRO A 186 24.13 -11.24 5.02
N GLY A 187 23.77 -11.34 6.31
CA GLY A 187 23.48 -10.19 7.17
C GLY A 187 22.05 -9.66 7.07
N CYS A 188 21.23 -10.12 6.12
CA CYS A 188 19.80 -9.82 6.07
C CYS A 188 18.99 -10.76 6.97
N LYS A 189 17.78 -10.32 7.32
CA LYS A 189 16.79 -11.14 8.02
C LYS A 189 16.39 -12.33 7.15
N ALA A 190 16.16 -13.47 7.79
CA ALA A 190 15.68 -14.67 7.12
C ALA A 190 14.14 -14.62 6.97
N ASP A 191 13.67 -13.64 6.18
CA ASP A 191 12.27 -13.46 5.80
C ASP A 191 12.08 -14.01 4.39
N PHE A 192 11.44 -15.17 4.25
CA PHE A 192 11.25 -15.80 2.94
C PHE A 192 10.05 -16.74 2.91
N SER A 193 9.55 -16.97 1.70
CA SER A 193 8.50 -17.94 1.42
C SER A 193 9.01 -19.03 0.50
N LEU A 194 8.62 -20.28 0.75
CA LEU A 194 8.89 -21.42 -0.15
C LEU A 194 7.66 -21.72 -0.98
N VAL A 195 7.83 -21.70 -2.29
CA VAL A 195 6.79 -21.89 -3.28
C VAL A 195 6.94 -23.28 -3.91
N ASP A 196 5.86 -24.04 -3.96
CA ASP A 196 5.80 -25.34 -4.61
C ASP A 196 5.70 -25.17 -6.13
N LEU A 197 6.83 -25.34 -6.82
CA LEU A 197 6.87 -25.28 -8.28
C LEU A 197 6.16 -26.46 -8.96
N GLY A 198 5.91 -27.57 -8.23
CA GLY A 198 5.14 -28.71 -8.72
C GLY A 198 3.63 -28.50 -8.71
N HIS A 199 3.16 -27.42 -8.06
CA HIS A 199 1.73 -27.11 -8.01
C HIS A 199 1.15 -26.89 -9.41
N PRO A 200 -0.04 -27.45 -9.77
CA PRO A 200 -0.60 -27.35 -11.13
C PRO A 200 -0.68 -25.91 -11.68
N TYR A 201 -1.02 -24.93 -10.86
CA TYR A 201 -1.07 -23.51 -11.28
C TYR A 201 0.31 -22.85 -11.41
N MET A 202 1.40 -23.53 -11.05
CA MET A 202 2.77 -23.08 -11.31
C MET A 202 3.32 -23.63 -12.62
N GLN A 203 2.63 -24.59 -13.25
CA GLN A 203 3.11 -25.25 -14.47
C GLN A 203 2.65 -24.52 -15.73
N PRO A 204 3.48 -24.53 -16.81
CA PRO A 204 4.89 -24.86 -16.79
C PRO A 204 5.71 -23.79 -16.05
N ALA A 205 6.65 -24.22 -15.19
CA ALA A 205 7.40 -23.35 -14.27
C ALA A 205 8.58 -22.63 -14.96
N HIS A 206 8.43 -22.21 -16.22
CA HIS A 206 9.46 -21.49 -16.97
C HIS A 206 9.73 -20.09 -16.40
N GLU A 207 8.66 -19.40 -15.97
CA GLU A 207 8.69 -18.06 -15.35
C GLU A 207 8.02 -18.11 -13.98
N PRO A 208 8.69 -18.60 -12.93
CA PRO A 208 8.04 -18.93 -11.66
C PRO A 208 7.40 -17.73 -10.97
N VAL A 209 8.03 -16.54 -10.99
CA VAL A 209 7.45 -15.32 -10.42
C VAL A 209 6.15 -14.93 -11.15
N ARG A 210 6.15 -15.05 -12.46
CA ARG A 210 4.96 -14.75 -13.27
C ARG A 210 3.84 -15.77 -13.01
N SER A 211 4.16 -17.05 -12.93
CA SER A 211 3.18 -18.11 -12.61
C SER A 211 2.61 -17.93 -11.21
N LEU A 212 3.43 -17.56 -10.22
CA LEU A 212 2.99 -17.27 -8.87
C LEU A 212 1.98 -16.10 -8.89
N ILE A 213 2.35 -14.99 -9.50
CA ILE A 213 1.52 -13.77 -9.47
C ILE A 213 0.22 -13.96 -10.26
N TYR A 214 0.27 -14.49 -11.49
CA TYR A 214 -0.93 -14.51 -12.34
C TYR A 214 -1.79 -15.75 -12.19
N SER A 215 -1.24 -16.87 -11.73
CA SER A 215 -1.95 -18.14 -11.73
C SER A 215 -2.11 -18.76 -10.34
N ALA A 216 -1.02 -19.03 -9.65
CA ALA A 216 -1.06 -19.79 -8.39
C ALA A 216 -1.52 -18.95 -7.18
N SER A 217 -1.11 -17.68 -7.11
CA SER A 217 -1.31 -16.87 -5.91
C SER A 217 -0.72 -17.53 -4.66
N ASP A 218 -1.39 -17.43 -3.54
CA ASP A 218 -1.01 -18.03 -2.26
C ASP A 218 -1.11 -19.57 -2.22
N ARG A 219 -1.86 -20.19 -3.16
CA ARG A 219 -2.08 -21.64 -3.20
C ARG A 219 -0.79 -22.47 -3.30
N ALA A 220 0.22 -21.91 -3.96
CA ALA A 220 1.51 -22.56 -4.11
C ALA A 220 2.50 -22.24 -2.99
N ILE A 221 2.18 -21.35 -2.06
CA ILE A 221 3.03 -21.00 -0.92
C ILE A 221 2.88 -22.07 0.15
N ARG A 222 3.95 -22.83 0.39
CA ARG A 222 3.95 -23.96 1.34
C ARG A 222 4.44 -23.55 2.72
N HIS A 223 5.53 -22.77 2.76
CA HIS A 223 6.16 -22.40 4.02
C HIS A 223 6.51 -20.91 4.01
N VAL A 224 6.39 -20.27 5.17
CA VAL A 224 6.80 -18.88 5.37
C VAL A 224 7.66 -18.80 6.62
N TYR A 225 8.75 -18.06 6.51
CA TYR A 225 9.68 -17.79 7.61
C TYR A 225 9.78 -16.27 7.82
N VAL A 226 9.80 -15.86 9.08
CA VAL A 226 10.00 -14.48 9.51
C VAL A 226 11.09 -14.46 10.56
N ASP A 227 12.17 -13.72 10.26
CA ASP A 227 13.37 -13.66 11.11
C ASP A 227 13.91 -15.07 11.48
N GLY A 228 13.83 -16.02 10.52
CA GLY A 228 14.24 -17.41 10.68
C GLY A 228 13.22 -18.31 11.37
N ALA A 229 12.19 -17.78 12.00
CA ALA A 229 11.14 -18.57 12.60
C ALA A 229 10.08 -19.01 11.56
N GLN A 230 9.78 -20.30 11.50
CA GLN A 230 8.73 -20.79 10.61
C GLN A 230 7.36 -20.42 11.16
N VAL A 231 6.62 -19.57 10.41
CA VAL A 231 5.28 -19.10 10.79
C VAL A 231 4.15 -19.77 9.99
N VAL A 232 4.47 -20.34 8.82
CA VAL A 232 3.55 -21.17 8.03
C VAL A 232 4.25 -22.47 7.63
N ARG A 233 3.56 -23.60 7.79
CA ARG A 233 4.01 -24.93 7.35
C ARG A 233 2.90 -25.63 6.60
N ASP A 234 3.20 -26.10 5.38
CA ASP A 234 2.24 -26.78 4.50
C ASP A 234 0.93 -26.01 4.33
N GLY A 235 1.03 -24.68 4.19
CA GLY A 235 -0.10 -23.76 4.06
C GLY A 235 -0.87 -23.49 5.35
N LYS A 236 -0.42 -24.06 6.50
CA LYS A 236 -1.07 -23.83 7.81
C LYS A 236 -0.29 -22.82 8.64
N VAL A 237 -0.98 -21.81 9.16
CA VAL A 237 -0.42 -20.85 10.10
C VAL A 237 -0.11 -21.53 11.44
N LEU A 238 1.08 -21.29 11.99
CA LEU A 238 1.55 -21.91 13.23
C LEU A 238 1.44 -20.98 14.45
N THR A 239 1.31 -19.68 14.22
CA THR A 239 1.41 -18.65 15.26
C THR A 239 0.07 -18.14 15.77
N VAL A 240 -1.03 -18.55 15.13
CA VAL A 240 -2.40 -18.12 15.46
C VAL A 240 -3.31 -19.33 15.38
N ASP A 241 -4.22 -19.46 16.35
CA ASP A 241 -5.36 -20.36 16.25
C ASP A 241 -6.38 -19.73 15.26
N VAL A 242 -6.34 -20.18 14.02
CA VAL A 242 -7.17 -19.62 12.93
C VAL A 242 -8.65 -19.90 13.16
N GLU A 243 -9.00 -21.05 13.75
CA GLU A 243 -10.40 -21.42 14.02
C GLU A 243 -10.99 -20.51 15.10
N ALA A 244 -10.28 -20.33 16.21
CA ALA A 244 -10.68 -19.42 17.27
C ALA A 244 -10.75 -17.96 16.80
N ALA A 245 -9.77 -17.52 15.99
CA ALA A 245 -9.76 -16.18 15.42
C ALA A 245 -10.96 -15.94 14.47
N THR A 246 -11.28 -16.94 13.64
CA THR A 246 -12.44 -16.89 12.72
C THR A 246 -13.76 -16.86 13.51
N ALA A 247 -13.91 -17.68 14.54
CA ALA A 247 -15.07 -17.66 15.42
C ALA A 247 -15.25 -16.30 16.10
N GLY A 248 -14.14 -15.71 16.59
CA GLY A 248 -14.12 -14.36 17.16
C GLY A 248 -14.53 -13.27 16.17
N LEU A 249 -14.06 -13.35 14.92
CA LEU A 249 -14.45 -12.44 13.87
C LEU A 249 -15.95 -12.51 13.54
N ILE A 250 -16.50 -13.71 13.40
CA ILE A 250 -17.93 -13.94 13.14
C ILE A 250 -18.77 -13.37 14.29
N GLU A 251 -18.41 -13.62 15.53
CA GLU A 251 -19.12 -13.09 16.70
C GLU A 251 -19.01 -11.56 16.78
N GLY A 252 -17.83 -11.01 16.51
CA GLY A 252 -17.60 -9.57 16.41
C GLY A 252 -18.50 -8.90 15.36
N GLN A 253 -18.58 -9.48 14.17
CA GLN A 253 -19.48 -9.02 13.09
C GLN A 253 -20.95 -9.08 13.55
N ARG A 254 -21.39 -10.21 14.13
CA ARG A 254 -22.76 -10.35 14.61
C ARG A 254 -23.15 -9.30 15.64
N LYS A 255 -22.25 -8.95 16.56
CA LYS A 255 -22.45 -7.85 17.52
C LYS A 255 -22.54 -6.50 16.84
N ARG A 256 -21.67 -6.24 15.85
CA ARG A 256 -21.66 -4.97 15.12
C ARG A 256 -22.91 -4.75 14.28
N LEU A 257 -23.40 -5.78 13.59
CA LEU A 257 -24.60 -5.71 12.76
C LEU A 257 -25.83 -5.25 13.56
N LYS A 258 -25.92 -5.63 14.87
CA LYS A 258 -27.03 -5.18 15.74
C LYS A 258 -27.04 -3.68 16.03
N THR A 259 -25.94 -2.99 15.84
CA THR A 259 -25.80 -1.57 16.23
C THR A 259 -25.40 -0.67 15.06
N VAL A 260 -25.40 -1.17 13.84
CA VAL A 260 -25.01 -0.39 12.64
C VAL A 260 -25.88 0.86 12.50
N ASN A 261 -27.19 0.70 12.53
CA ASN A 261 -28.15 1.79 12.40
C ASN A 261 -28.06 2.85 13.50
N GLN A 262 -27.56 2.48 14.68
CA GLN A 262 -27.36 3.43 15.79
C GLN A 262 -26.09 4.28 15.62
N ARG A 263 -25.16 3.82 14.77
CA ARG A 263 -23.85 4.43 14.54
C ARG A 263 -23.76 5.15 13.19
N ASP A 264 -24.64 4.79 12.27
CA ASP A 264 -24.73 5.48 11.00
C ASP A 264 -25.46 6.82 11.18
N TRP A 265 -24.90 7.88 10.66
CA TRP A 265 -25.44 9.25 10.80
C TRP A 265 -26.85 9.39 10.21
N ALA A 266 -27.23 8.55 9.23
CA ALA A 266 -28.56 8.51 8.60
C ALA A 266 -29.41 7.35 9.11
N GLY A 267 -28.96 6.59 10.11
CA GLY A 267 -29.69 5.45 10.69
C GLY A 267 -29.84 4.25 9.75
N ARG A 268 -29.04 4.14 8.71
CA ARG A 268 -29.14 3.07 7.68
C ARG A 268 -28.75 1.72 8.26
N SER A 269 -29.40 0.66 7.80
CA SER A 269 -29.03 -0.73 8.10
C SER A 269 -27.76 -1.17 7.41
N ALA A 270 -27.19 -2.30 7.84
CA ALA A 270 -26.03 -2.89 7.19
C ALA A 270 -26.26 -3.18 5.70
N ASP A 271 -27.45 -3.66 5.34
CA ASP A 271 -27.81 -3.96 3.96
C ASP A 271 -27.91 -2.71 3.09
N GLN A 272 -28.33 -1.58 3.67
CA GLN A 272 -28.36 -0.28 2.98
C GLN A 272 -26.97 0.35 2.81
N LEU A 273 -26.01 -0.06 3.61
CA LEU A 273 -24.62 0.41 3.56
C LEU A 273 -23.73 -0.50 2.71
N ALA A 274 -24.15 -1.74 2.49
CA ALA A 274 -23.43 -2.64 1.59
C ALA A 274 -23.58 -2.16 0.14
N PRO A 275 -22.51 -2.16 -0.67
CA PRO A 275 -22.57 -1.79 -2.08
C PRO A 275 -23.30 -2.80 -2.92
#